data_d24b503eb27f730f324848bcf52a8df2
#
_entry.id   d24b503eb27f730f324848bcf52a8df2
#
_cell.length_a   1.000
_cell.length_b   1.000
_cell.length_c   1.000
_cell.angle_alpha   90.00
_cell.angle_beta   90.00
_cell.angle_gamma   90.00
#
_symmetry.space_group_name_H-M   'P 1'
#
loop_
_entity.id
_entity.type
_entity.pdbx_description
1 polymer ?
#
loop_
_entity_poly.entity_id
_entity_poly.type
_entity_poly.pdbx_seq_one_letter_code
_entity_poly.pdbx_strand_id
1 'polypeptide(L)'
;MMGKTLIINMNDVHIEGDILDLSGENTGVIYNMSKEVEEEVAIDYVSEESKYELKERKYDACTFFFNLNNIWGGRRKESIIREVSSYLKEEGSIYIWDVNKERGKIIDNKVKVLLPNEKVKEVEFKNYNPLITCTFEEVKKILEKYYKIEETKVWEDIFFIKGVRI
;
A
#
# COMPACT_ATOMS: atom_id res chain seq x y z
N MET A 1 -26.08 5.18 0.51
CA MET A 1 -25.50 4.14 1.34
C MET A 1 -24.53 4.75 2.33
N MET A 2 -24.66 4.42 3.58
CA MET A 2 -23.77 4.97 4.60
C MET A 2 -22.43 4.27 4.59
N GLY A 3 -21.35 5.04 4.67
CA GLY A 3 -20.01 4.50 4.76
C GLY A 3 -19.77 3.77 6.07
N LYS A 4 -18.86 2.83 6.06
CA LYS A 4 -18.43 2.10 7.24
C LYS A 4 -17.28 2.82 7.92
N THR A 5 -17.12 2.58 9.22
CA THR A 5 -15.91 2.94 9.94
C THR A 5 -15.16 1.66 10.24
N LEU A 6 -13.95 1.57 9.72
CA LEU A 6 -13.06 0.41 9.91
C LEU A 6 -11.90 0.83 10.81
N ILE A 7 -11.35 -0.13 11.54
CA ILE A 7 -10.23 0.13 12.46
C ILE A 7 -9.04 -0.68 12.03
N ILE A 8 -7.89 -0.02 11.89
CA ILE A 8 -6.60 -0.68 11.63
C ILE A 8 -5.70 -0.41 12.81
N ASN A 9 -5.21 -1.46 13.45
CA ASN A 9 -4.23 -1.33 14.52
C ASN A 9 -2.83 -1.49 13.94
N MET A 10 -2.07 -0.41 13.92
CA MET A 10 -0.70 -0.39 13.42
C MET A 10 0.34 -0.23 14.54
N ASN A 11 -0.07 -0.40 15.79
CA ASN A 11 0.84 -0.31 16.93
C ASN A 11 1.98 -1.33 16.88
N ASP A 12 1.69 -2.52 16.36
CA ASP A 12 2.66 -3.61 16.32
C ASP A 12 3.38 -3.72 14.98
N VAL A 13 3.14 -2.78 14.08
CA VAL A 13 3.82 -2.77 12.78
C VAL A 13 5.12 -1.99 12.91
N HIS A 14 6.22 -2.67 12.65
CA HIS A 14 7.56 -2.09 12.65
C HIS A 14 8.14 -2.18 11.26
N ILE A 15 8.50 -1.03 10.71
CA ILE A 15 9.16 -0.95 9.41
C ILE A 15 10.52 -0.31 9.66
N GLU A 16 11.57 -1.05 9.34
CA GLU A 16 12.95 -0.63 9.59
C GLU A 16 13.64 -0.17 8.32
N GLY A 17 14.63 0.71 8.49
CA GLY A 17 15.49 1.18 7.41
C GLY A 17 14.88 2.30 6.59
N ASP A 18 15.42 2.49 5.41
CA ASP A 18 15.00 3.55 4.50
C ASP A 18 13.70 3.14 3.79
N ILE A 19 12.69 3.97 3.89
CA ILE A 19 11.35 3.69 3.41
C ILE A 19 11.01 4.56 2.20
N LEU A 20 10.52 3.92 1.14
CA LEU A 20 9.87 4.59 0.02
C LEU A 20 8.36 4.45 0.21
N ASP A 21 7.70 5.56 0.54
CA ASP A 21 6.25 5.56 0.73
C ASP A 21 5.53 5.97 -0.54
N LEU A 22 4.76 5.05 -1.10
CA LEU A 22 3.98 5.28 -2.32
C LEU A 22 2.49 5.51 -2.02
N SER A 23 2.17 5.94 -0.83
CA SER A 23 0.78 6.20 -0.42
C SER A 23 0.13 7.36 -1.17
N GLY A 24 0.90 8.15 -1.88
CA GLY A 24 0.41 9.15 -2.82
C GLY A 24 -0.10 10.42 -2.16
N GLU A 25 -1.36 10.43 -1.82
CA GLU A 25 -1.92 11.55 -1.07
C GLU A 25 -1.44 11.46 0.36
N ASN A 26 -0.70 12.44 0.79
CA ASN A 26 -0.06 12.45 2.08
C ASN A 26 -1.03 12.37 3.23
N THR A 27 -1.37 11.15 3.63
CA THR A 27 -2.13 10.91 4.85
C THR A 27 -1.24 11.02 6.09
N GLY A 28 0.06 10.96 5.90
CA GLY A 28 1.03 10.98 6.98
C GLY A 28 1.04 9.74 7.87
N VAL A 29 0.29 8.70 7.51
CA VAL A 29 0.18 7.49 8.34
C VAL A 29 1.53 6.80 8.47
N ILE A 30 2.19 6.53 7.35
CA ILE A 30 3.48 5.82 7.37
C ILE A 30 4.55 6.68 8.05
N TYR A 31 4.57 7.97 7.77
CA TYR A 31 5.50 8.89 8.42
C TYR A 31 5.31 8.93 9.94
N ASN A 32 4.07 8.87 10.42
CA ASN A 32 3.79 8.82 11.85
C ASN A 32 4.20 7.50 12.51
N MET A 33 4.30 6.42 11.73
CA MET A 33 4.78 5.14 12.21
C MET A 33 6.29 5.08 12.27
N SER A 34 6.94 5.65 11.28
CA SER A 34 8.40 5.64 11.19
C SER A 34 8.91 6.98 10.69
N LYS A 35 9.86 7.57 11.39
CA LYS A 35 10.55 8.78 10.97
C LYS A 35 11.61 8.50 9.90
N GLU A 36 11.76 7.25 9.50
CA GLU A 36 12.75 6.80 8.51
C GLU A 36 12.21 6.83 7.07
N VAL A 37 11.05 7.45 6.84
CA VAL A 37 10.54 7.67 5.49
C VAL A 37 11.47 8.65 4.77
N GLU A 38 12.17 8.14 3.77
CA GLU A 38 13.12 8.94 2.99
C GLU A 38 12.46 9.65 1.82
N GLU A 39 11.54 8.96 1.17
CA GLU A 39 10.84 9.50 0.02
C GLU A 39 9.35 9.22 0.12
N GLU A 40 8.54 10.25 -0.10
CA GLU A 40 7.10 10.11 -0.29
C GLU A 40 6.78 10.52 -1.72
N VAL A 41 6.28 9.58 -2.52
CA VAL A 41 5.93 9.87 -3.90
C VAL A 41 4.54 9.35 -4.24
N ALA A 42 3.89 10.03 -5.17
CA ALA A 42 2.61 9.55 -5.68
C ALA A 42 2.83 8.27 -6.49
N ILE A 43 1.87 7.36 -6.41
CA ILE A 43 1.96 6.09 -7.13
C ILE A 43 2.11 6.28 -8.65
N ASP A 44 1.50 7.33 -9.20
CA ASP A 44 1.62 7.64 -10.62
C ASP A 44 3.05 8.02 -11.03
N TYR A 45 3.83 8.53 -10.10
CA TYR A 45 5.22 8.90 -10.33
C TYR A 45 6.07 7.70 -10.77
N VAL A 46 5.80 6.54 -10.20
CA VAL A 46 6.55 5.31 -10.49
C VAL A 46 6.34 4.87 -11.93
N SER A 47 5.16 5.12 -12.51
CA SER A 47 4.83 4.70 -13.86
C SER A 47 5.17 5.74 -14.92
N GLU A 48 5.70 6.90 -14.54
CA GLU A 48 6.07 7.99 -15.44
C GLU A 48 7.58 8.04 -15.70
N GLU A 49 7.98 8.86 -16.66
CA GLU A 49 9.41 9.04 -16.99
C GLU A 49 10.23 9.64 -15.85
N SER A 50 9.58 10.39 -14.98
CA SER A 50 10.22 11.02 -13.81
C SER A 50 10.74 10.03 -12.77
N LYS A 51 10.42 8.75 -12.89
CA LYS A 51 10.95 7.69 -12.02
C LYS A 51 12.46 7.62 -11.93
N TYR A 52 13.16 8.22 -12.87
CA TYR A 52 14.63 8.28 -12.84
C TYR A 52 15.22 8.98 -11.62
N GLU A 53 14.41 9.78 -10.93
CA GLU A 53 14.84 10.42 -9.70
C GLU A 53 14.91 9.46 -8.51
N LEU A 54 14.25 8.31 -8.63
CA LEU A 54 14.29 7.27 -7.61
C LEU A 54 15.54 6.42 -7.81
N LYS A 55 16.21 6.11 -6.70
CA LYS A 55 17.45 5.34 -6.74
C LYS A 55 17.17 3.85 -6.69
N GLU A 56 17.72 3.13 -7.67
CA GLU A 56 17.64 1.67 -7.67
C GLU A 56 18.31 1.06 -6.43
N ARG A 57 17.67 0.03 -5.88
CA ARG A 57 18.17 -0.79 -4.77
C ARG A 57 18.60 0.02 -3.55
N LYS A 58 17.93 1.12 -3.30
CA LYS A 58 18.27 1.99 -2.18
C LYS A 58 17.44 1.72 -0.93
N TYR A 59 16.18 1.32 -1.09
CA TYR A 59 15.24 1.29 0.01
C TYR A 59 15.15 -0.09 0.65
N ASP A 60 15.02 -0.09 1.98
CA ASP A 60 14.79 -1.30 2.76
C ASP A 60 13.33 -1.74 2.73
N ALA A 61 12.43 -0.79 2.55
CA ALA A 61 11.00 -1.05 2.49
C ALA A 61 10.28 -0.10 1.55
N CYS A 62 9.16 -0.58 1.02
CA CYS A 62 8.23 0.20 0.24
C CYS A 62 6.83 0.00 0.79
N THR A 63 6.05 1.07 0.88
CA THR A 63 4.71 1.03 1.45
C THR A 63 3.66 1.57 0.49
N PHE A 64 2.50 0.88 0.46
CA PHE A 64 1.30 1.29 -0.24
C PHE A 64 0.16 1.32 0.77
N PHE A 65 -0.48 2.46 0.93
CA PHE A 65 -1.54 2.63 1.89
C PHE A 65 -2.81 3.13 1.20
N PHE A 66 -3.70 2.20 0.85
CA PHE A 66 -5.01 2.46 0.26
C PHE A 66 -4.99 3.21 -1.08
N ASN A 67 -4.01 2.98 -1.90
CA ASN A 67 -3.90 3.64 -3.20
C ASN A 67 -3.91 2.70 -4.41
N LEU A 68 -3.73 1.40 -4.22
CA LEU A 68 -3.84 0.45 -5.33
C LEU A 68 -5.26 0.32 -5.87
N ASN A 69 -6.27 0.55 -5.01
CA ASN A 69 -7.66 0.48 -5.44
C ASN A 69 -8.06 1.51 -6.49
N ASN A 70 -7.25 2.54 -6.69
CA ASN A 70 -7.50 3.57 -7.70
C ASN A 70 -6.87 3.25 -9.05
N ILE A 71 -6.15 2.15 -9.17
CA ILE A 71 -5.45 1.78 -10.40
C ILE A 71 -6.31 0.85 -11.23
N TRP A 72 -6.49 1.20 -12.51
CA TRP A 72 -7.21 0.38 -13.46
C TRP A 72 -6.39 -0.82 -13.92
N GLY A 73 -7.01 -1.99 -13.77
CA GLY A 73 -6.52 -3.24 -14.35
C GLY A 73 -5.31 -3.85 -13.66
N GLY A 74 -5.23 -5.16 -13.76
CA GLY A 74 -4.15 -5.94 -13.17
C GLY A 74 -2.79 -5.67 -13.80
N ARG A 75 -2.75 -5.37 -15.10
CA ARG A 75 -1.49 -5.09 -15.81
C ARG A 75 -0.77 -3.86 -15.25
N ARG A 76 -1.53 -2.79 -14.97
CA ARG A 76 -0.95 -1.57 -14.43
C ARG A 76 -0.48 -1.77 -13.00
N LYS A 77 -1.27 -2.46 -12.19
CA LYS A 77 -0.87 -2.82 -10.83
C LYS A 77 0.41 -3.65 -10.84
N GLU A 78 0.46 -4.67 -11.68
CA GLU A 78 1.65 -5.50 -11.81
C GLU A 78 2.86 -4.71 -12.27
N SER A 79 2.69 -3.82 -13.24
CA SER A 79 3.77 -2.96 -13.72
C SER A 79 4.36 -2.11 -12.60
N ILE A 80 3.51 -1.52 -11.78
CA ILE A 80 3.95 -0.70 -10.65
C ILE A 80 4.66 -1.53 -9.60
N ILE A 81 4.10 -2.67 -9.24
CA ILE A 81 4.70 -3.56 -8.24
C ILE A 81 6.05 -4.09 -8.72
N ARG A 82 6.15 -4.46 -9.98
CA ARG A 82 7.41 -4.89 -10.59
C ARG A 82 8.45 -3.78 -10.58
N GLU A 83 8.05 -2.57 -10.97
CA GLU A 83 8.95 -1.42 -10.99
C GLU A 83 9.48 -1.11 -9.59
N VAL A 84 8.60 -1.14 -8.59
CA VAL A 84 8.97 -0.89 -7.20
C VAL A 84 10.01 -1.89 -6.71
N SER A 85 9.96 -3.13 -7.19
CA SER A 85 10.94 -4.14 -6.79
C SER A 85 12.36 -3.73 -7.16
N SER A 86 12.53 -2.92 -8.21
CA SER A 86 13.85 -2.44 -8.61
C SER A 86 14.44 -1.41 -7.65
N TYR A 87 13.60 -0.76 -6.86
CA TYR A 87 14.05 0.24 -5.88
C TYR A 87 14.39 -0.37 -4.53
N LEU A 88 13.98 -1.59 -4.30
CA LEU A 88 14.25 -2.28 -3.05
C LEU A 88 15.61 -2.98 -3.09
N LYS A 89 16.30 -2.95 -1.95
CA LYS A 89 17.49 -3.76 -1.73
C LYS A 89 17.13 -5.25 -1.78
N GLU A 90 18.14 -6.10 -1.89
CA GLU A 90 17.92 -7.54 -1.69
C GLU A 90 17.32 -7.76 -0.31
N GLU A 91 16.33 -8.65 -0.24
CA GLU A 91 15.57 -8.93 0.97
C GLU A 91 14.78 -7.71 1.49
N GLY A 92 14.65 -6.66 0.69
CA GLY A 92 13.77 -5.53 1.01
C GLY A 92 12.32 -5.95 1.05
N SER A 93 11.51 -5.24 1.84
CA SER A 93 10.12 -5.61 2.10
C SER A 93 9.14 -4.67 1.43
N ILE A 94 7.99 -5.22 1.02
CA ILE A 94 6.85 -4.44 0.57
C ILE A 94 5.70 -4.63 1.56
N TYR A 95 5.01 -3.54 1.86
CA TYR A 95 3.86 -3.53 2.76
C TYR A 95 2.69 -2.89 2.02
N ILE A 96 1.59 -3.62 1.92
CA ILE A 96 0.39 -3.14 1.24
C ILE A 96 -0.82 -3.25 2.16
N TRP A 97 -1.48 -2.13 2.38
CA TRP A 97 -2.81 -2.06 3.01
C TRP A 97 -3.77 -1.52 1.96
N ASP A 98 -4.87 -2.20 1.75
CA ASP A 98 -5.88 -1.71 0.82
C ASP A 98 -7.26 -2.29 1.11
N VAL A 99 -8.25 -1.78 0.39
CA VAL A 99 -9.61 -2.30 0.46
C VAL A 99 -9.76 -3.52 -0.42
N ASN A 100 -10.55 -4.49 0.05
CA ASN A 100 -10.90 -5.67 -0.71
C ASN A 100 -12.14 -5.37 -1.54
N LYS A 101 -11.91 -4.78 -2.71
CA LYS A 101 -12.98 -4.24 -3.57
C LYS A 101 -13.22 -5.13 -4.78
N GLU A 102 -14.37 -5.77 -4.81
CA GLU A 102 -14.82 -6.54 -5.95
C GLU A 102 -15.52 -5.65 -6.98
N ARG A 103 -15.67 -6.18 -8.20
CA ARG A 103 -16.39 -5.49 -9.26
C ARG A 103 -17.84 -5.27 -8.85
N GLY A 104 -18.36 -4.09 -9.14
CA GLY A 104 -19.71 -3.71 -8.79
C GLY A 104 -19.85 -3.04 -7.44
N LYS A 105 -18.82 -3.12 -6.60
CA LYS A 105 -18.82 -2.44 -5.30
C LYS A 105 -18.30 -1.03 -5.41
N ILE A 106 -18.80 -0.18 -4.53
CA ILE A 106 -18.28 1.17 -4.30
C ILE A 106 -17.76 1.24 -2.89
N ILE A 107 -16.75 2.08 -2.66
CA ILE A 107 -16.13 2.26 -1.36
C ILE A 107 -16.38 3.68 -0.87
N ASP A 108 -16.91 3.78 0.34
CA ASP A 108 -17.07 5.04 1.05
C ASP A 108 -16.87 4.75 2.53
N ASN A 109 -15.61 4.66 2.93
CA ASN A 109 -15.22 4.21 4.26
C ASN A 109 -14.37 5.24 4.98
N LYS A 110 -14.56 5.30 6.29
CA LYS A 110 -13.64 5.95 7.20
C LYS A 110 -12.77 4.89 7.83
N VAL A 111 -11.48 5.16 7.93
CA VAL A 111 -10.55 4.25 8.58
C VAL A 111 -9.90 4.97 9.75
N LYS A 112 -10.07 4.41 10.94
CA LYS A 112 -9.34 4.84 12.13
C LYS A 112 -8.08 4.03 12.24
N VAL A 113 -6.96 4.69 12.14
CA VAL A 113 -5.65 4.05 12.24
C VAL A 113 -5.10 4.29 13.64
N LEU A 114 -4.92 3.21 14.37
CA LEU A 114 -4.30 3.26 15.70
C LEU A 114 -2.79 3.21 15.50
N LEU A 115 -2.15 4.32 15.80
CA LEU A 115 -0.71 4.51 15.61
C LEU A 115 0.05 4.30 16.92
N PRO A 116 1.37 4.08 16.87
CA PRO A 116 2.20 4.05 18.07
C PRO A 116 2.04 5.32 18.91
N ASN A 117 2.28 5.20 20.22
CA ASN A 117 2.17 6.30 21.20
C ASN A 117 0.72 6.81 21.37
N GLU A 118 -0.24 5.92 21.28
CA GLU A 118 -1.66 6.21 21.52
C GLU A 118 -2.25 7.25 20.57
N LYS A 119 -1.60 7.51 19.45
CA LYS A 119 -2.14 8.40 18.42
C LYS A 119 -3.17 7.68 17.58
N VAL A 120 -4.20 8.41 17.19
CA VAL A 120 -5.25 7.92 16.29
C VAL A 120 -5.37 8.89 15.13
N LYS A 121 -5.39 8.36 13.93
CA LYS A 121 -5.62 9.15 12.72
C LYS A 121 -6.84 8.60 11.99
N GLU A 122 -7.74 9.49 11.59
CA GLU A 122 -8.91 9.13 10.81
C GLU A 122 -8.71 9.56 9.37
N VAL A 123 -8.91 8.63 8.45
CA VAL A 123 -8.73 8.87 7.01
C VAL A 123 -9.96 8.38 6.27
N GLU A 124 -10.40 9.16 5.28
CA GLU A 124 -11.53 8.77 4.43
C GLU A 124 -11.01 8.20 3.11
N PHE A 125 -11.58 7.06 2.71
CA PHE A 125 -11.29 6.44 1.41
C PHE A 125 -12.57 6.27 0.63
N LYS A 126 -12.58 6.80 -0.59
CA LYS A 126 -13.72 6.75 -1.48
C LYS A 126 -13.31 6.24 -2.84
N ASN A 127 -14.06 5.27 -3.33
CA ASN A 127 -13.94 4.81 -4.71
C ASN A 127 -15.32 4.41 -5.20
N TYR A 128 -15.90 5.26 -6.01
CA TYR A 128 -17.25 5.06 -6.54
C TYR A 128 -17.27 4.39 -7.92
N ASN A 129 -16.11 4.00 -8.44
CA ASN A 129 -16.05 3.34 -9.74
C ASN A 129 -16.32 1.84 -9.59
N PRO A 130 -17.49 1.35 -10.06
CA PRO A 130 -17.84 -0.07 -9.90
C PRO A 130 -17.02 -1.00 -10.80
N LEU A 131 -16.29 -0.46 -11.75
CA LEU A 131 -15.50 -1.27 -12.70
C LEU A 131 -14.10 -1.57 -12.19
N ILE A 132 -13.59 -0.76 -11.24
CA ILE A 132 -12.27 -0.98 -10.67
C ILE A 132 -12.35 -2.08 -9.62
N THR A 133 -11.41 -3.01 -9.67
CA THR A 133 -11.26 -4.07 -8.67
C THR A 133 -9.93 -3.92 -7.95
N CYS A 134 -9.91 -4.30 -6.68
CA CYS A 134 -8.70 -4.41 -5.89
C CYS A 134 -8.95 -5.46 -4.83
N THR A 135 -8.76 -6.73 -5.18
CA THR A 135 -9.02 -7.82 -4.24
C THR A 135 -7.73 -8.35 -3.67
N PHE A 136 -7.82 -8.91 -2.47
CA PHE A 136 -6.71 -9.59 -1.82
C PHE A 136 -6.08 -10.65 -2.73
N GLU A 137 -6.90 -11.48 -3.36
CA GLU A 137 -6.42 -12.55 -4.23
C GLU A 137 -5.67 -12.01 -5.46
N GLU A 138 -6.20 -10.97 -6.07
CA GLU A 138 -5.55 -10.33 -7.22
C GLU A 138 -4.18 -9.78 -6.86
N VAL A 139 -4.09 -8.99 -5.80
CA VAL A 139 -2.84 -8.35 -5.37
C VAL A 139 -1.84 -9.39 -4.90
N LYS A 140 -2.27 -10.37 -4.12
CA LYS A 140 -1.41 -11.45 -3.66
C LYS A 140 -0.80 -12.22 -4.83
N LYS A 141 -1.62 -12.54 -5.83
CA LYS A 141 -1.16 -13.27 -7.01
C LYS A 141 -0.11 -12.50 -7.81
N ILE A 142 -0.28 -11.19 -7.92
CA ILE A 142 0.71 -10.33 -8.55
C ILE A 142 2.01 -10.33 -7.74
N LEU A 143 1.91 -10.17 -6.43
CA LEU A 143 3.07 -10.12 -5.56
C LEU A 143 3.88 -11.40 -5.59
N GLU A 144 3.24 -12.55 -5.62
CA GLU A 144 3.93 -13.84 -5.61
C GLU A 144 4.92 -14.03 -6.76
N LYS A 145 4.80 -13.24 -7.83
CA LYS A 145 5.74 -13.27 -8.95
C LYS A 145 7.09 -12.62 -8.62
N TYR A 146 7.11 -11.68 -7.68
CA TYR A 146 8.28 -10.84 -7.38
C TYR A 146 8.71 -10.89 -5.93
N TYR A 147 7.85 -11.39 -5.06
CA TYR A 147 8.06 -11.39 -3.63
C TYR A 147 7.67 -12.72 -3.01
N LYS A 148 8.35 -13.07 -1.94
CA LYS A 148 7.90 -14.14 -1.05
C LYS A 148 6.95 -13.53 -0.04
N ILE A 149 5.73 -14.03 0.02
CA ILE A 149 4.73 -13.54 0.96
C ILE A 149 5.08 -14.03 2.36
N GLU A 150 5.22 -13.11 3.30
CA GLU A 150 5.53 -13.43 4.70
C GLU A 150 4.33 -13.34 5.62
N GLU A 151 3.47 -12.37 5.41
CA GLU A 151 2.33 -12.14 6.28
C GLU A 151 1.14 -11.63 5.48
N THR A 152 -0.03 -12.13 5.81
CA THR A 152 -1.29 -11.65 5.24
C THR A 152 -2.34 -11.54 6.33
N LYS A 153 -3.20 -10.55 6.21
CA LYS A 153 -4.38 -10.39 7.06
C LYS A 153 -5.54 -9.92 6.19
N VAL A 154 -6.71 -10.49 6.41
CA VAL A 154 -7.94 -10.04 5.76
C VAL A 154 -8.99 -9.90 6.85
N TRP A 155 -9.54 -8.70 6.98
CA TRP A 155 -10.62 -8.47 7.94
C TRP A 155 -11.58 -7.42 7.38
N GLU A 156 -12.87 -7.73 7.47
CA GLU A 156 -13.92 -6.92 6.88
C GLU A 156 -13.61 -6.63 5.40
N ASP A 157 -13.56 -5.38 5.00
CA ASP A 157 -13.29 -4.98 3.61
C ASP A 157 -11.83 -4.53 3.41
N ILE A 158 -10.94 -4.94 4.30
CA ILE A 158 -9.52 -4.53 4.25
C ILE A 158 -8.63 -5.76 4.17
N PHE A 159 -7.51 -5.62 3.49
CA PHE A 159 -6.45 -6.61 3.54
C PHE A 159 -5.08 -5.95 3.77
N PHE A 160 -4.17 -6.75 4.29
CA PHE A 160 -2.77 -6.41 4.46
C PHE A 160 -1.89 -7.54 3.92
N ILE A 161 -0.85 -7.19 3.19
CA ILE A 161 0.14 -8.14 2.70
C ILE A 161 1.53 -7.58 2.94
N LYS A 162 2.39 -8.42 3.52
CA LYS A 162 3.83 -8.16 3.59
C LYS A 162 4.56 -9.19 2.76
N GLY A 163 5.46 -8.73 1.91
CA GLY A 163 6.32 -9.60 1.12
C GLY A 163 7.77 -9.19 1.21
N VAL A 164 8.65 -10.14 0.92
CA VAL A 164 10.09 -9.89 0.84
C VAL A 164 10.53 -10.15 -0.60
N ARG A 165 11.31 -9.24 -1.14
CA ARG A 165 11.81 -9.33 -2.51
C ARG A 165 12.61 -10.61 -2.71
N ILE A 166 12.28 -11.31 -3.79
CA ILE A 166 13.01 -12.51 -4.22
C ILE A 166 14.29 -12.10 -4.93
#